data_9af5b6c4222943283f59c2674f46ffc0
#
_entry.id   9af5b6c4222943283f59c2674f46ffc0
#
_cell.length_a   1.000
_cell.length_b   1.000
_cell.length_c   1.000
_cell.angle_alpha   90.00
_cell.angle_beta   90.00
_cell.angle_gamma   90.00
#
_symmetry.space_group_name_H-M   'P 1'
#
loop_
_entity.id
_entity.type
_entity.pdbx_description
1 polymer ?
#
loop_
_entity_poly.entity_id
_entity_poly.type
_entity_poly.pdbx_seq_one_letter_code
_entity_poly.pdbx_strand_id
1 'polypeptide(L)'
;TVFVNITNGNMNYWLPIDINVNNPLDIVCDSESSSLIFTLKNNMDKVIKGDLYINGKKVNENINIEAHGKNNYEFDIPIASSGTNRIKVKSGKDTYSFRAINWNISVPEKSVYKTVDMKKIFNDKVSNIFAYGKYMFPRWKYTTLQVPTQGMGQWCHPQSISVIDDRGIRNKASRNNNRFIMPQGIPFSTPGEKEYNNIAFTTLWDNYPTSINIPLNGKASKAYFLIAASTYYMQSHIVNGEIKIEYTDGQKEVLKLILPDNLIPLDQDIFVDGYAFNTKDPRPWRVRLKTGDVSKYHAGELGKTISNNPISIDGGMATMLDLPLNPVKELKSLSLETTANEVVIGLMGVTLVK
;
A
#
# COMPACT_ATOMS: atom_id res chain seq x y z
N THR A 1 19.90 14.03 17.24
CA THR A 1 20.88 14.92 17.88
C THR A 1 20.27 15.50 19.15
N VAL A 2 20.97 15.42 20.27
CA VAL A 2 20.63 16.08 21.53
C VAL A 2 21.65 17.21 21.78
N PHE A 3 21.16 18.35 22.19
CA PHE A 3 22.05 19.46 22.53
C PHE A 3 22.28 19.48 24.03
N VAL A 4 23.54 19.37 24.43
CA VAL A 4 23.95 19.48 25.84
C VAL A 4 24.46 20.89 26.11
N ASN A 5 23.85 21.56 27.08
CA ASN A 5 24.32 22.88 27.52
C ASN A 5 25.47 22.71 28.51
N ILE A 6 26.60 23.31 28.22
CA ILE A 6 27.76 23.39 29.10
C ILE A 6 27.95 24.84 29.49
N THR A 7 27.88 25.11 30.81
CA THR A 7 28.08 26.45 31.36
C THR A 7 29.47 26.54 32.00
N ASN A 8 30.22 27.56 31.59
CA ASN A 8 31.51 27.89 32.20
C ASN A 8 31.53 29.41 32.49
N GLY A 9 31.39 29.76 33.77
CA GLY A 9 31.24 31.16 34.18
C GLY A 9 29.97 31.80 33.54
N ASN A 10 30.16 32.89 32.80
CA ASN A 10 29.11 33.59 32.11
C ASN A 10 28.86 33.11 30.67
N MET A 11 29.58 32.08 30.23
CA MET A 11 29.48 31.57 28.87
C MET A 11 28.68 30.26 28.88
N ASN A 12 27.74 30.17 27.90
CA ASN A 12 26.94 28.96 27.62
C ASN A 12 27.33 28.40 26.26
N TYR A 13 27.65 27.13 26.21
CA TYR A 13 27.94 26.39 24.97
C TYR A 13 26.90 25.32 24.78
N TRP A 14 26.38 25.18 23.54
CA TRP A 14 25.52 24.09 23.14
C TRP A 14 26.33 23.08 22.32
N LEU A 15 26.58 21.92 22.90
CA LEU A 15 27.30 20.85 22.23
C LEU A 15 26.29 19.88 21.63
N PRO A 16 26.25 19.72 20.26
CA PRO A 16 25.46 18.69 19.65
C PRO A 16 26.08 17.31 19.95
N ILE A 17 25.27 16.40 20.47
CA ILE A 17 25.64 15.00 20.64
C ILE A 17 24.67 14.15 19.83
N ASP A 18 25.20 13.34 18.93
CA ASP A 18 24.40 12.39 18.19
C ASP A 18 24.17 11.14 19.06
N ILE A 19 22.90 10.91 19.37
CA ILE A 19 22.46 9.72 20.09
C ILE A 19 21.81 8.79 19.07
N ASN A 20 22.38 7.62 18.89
CA ASN A 20 21.73 6.54 18.15
C ASN A 20 20.76 5.82 19.06
N VAL A 21 19.48 5.99 18.81
CA VAL A 21 18.42 5.24 19.49
C VAL A 21 18.08 4.03 18.63
N ASN A 22 18.53 2.87 19.05
CA ASN A 22 18.17 1.61 18.42
C ASN A 22 16.89 1.06 19.06
N ASN A 23 16.02 0.46 18.25
CA ASN A 23 14.92 -0.32 18.81
C ASN A 23 15.48 -1.49 19.62
N PRO A 24 14.86 -1.86 20.73
CA PRO A 24 15.29 -3.01 21.51
C PRO A 24 15.32 -4.31 20.70
N LEU A 25 14.40 -4.46 19.78
CA LEU A 25 14.28 -5.58 18.86
C LEU A 25 14.01 -5.03 17.45
N ASP A 26 14.79 -5.47 16.47
CA ASP A 26 14.61 -5.14 15.07
C ASP A 26 14.17 -6.38 14.27
N ILE A 27 13.55 -6.13 13.11
CA ILE A 27 13.18 -7.17 12.17
C ILE A 27 13.73 -6.86 10.77
N VAL A 28 14.24 -7.89 10.10
CA VAL A 28 14.60 -7.85 8.68
C VAL A 28 13.84 -8.96 7.98
N CYS A 29 13.10 -8.63 6.93
CA CYS A 29 12.25 -9.56 6.20
C CYS A 29 12.78 -9.80 4.79
N ASP A 30 12.70 -11.05 4.32
CA ASP A 30 12.85 -11.39 2.91
C ASP A 30 11.49 -11.18 2.22
N SER A 31 11.44 -10.24 1.29
CA SER A 31 10.22 -9.91 0.54
C SER A 31 10.06 -10.68 -0.77
N GLU A 32 11.07 -11.46 -1.17
CA GLU A 32 11.08 -12.15 -2.46
C GLU A 32 10.78 -13.66 -2.35
N SER A 33 10.88 -14.22 -1.15
CA SER A 33 10.55 -15.63 -0.89
C SER A 33 9.05 -15.93 -1.07
N SER A 34 8.72 -17.19 -1.40
CA SER A 34 7.34 -17.70 -1.37
C SER A 34 6.81 -17.96 0.05
N SER A 35 7.69 -17.94 1.05
CA SER A 35 7.39 -18.07 2.48
C SER A 35 7.59 -16.75 3.21
N LEU A 36 7.06 -16.61 4.42
CA LEU A 36 7.37 -15.49 5.30
C LEU A 36 8.69 -15.78 6.02
N ILE A 37 9.77 -15.21 5.54
CA ILE A 37 11.11 -15.34 6.14
C ILE A 37 11.50 -14.01 6.77
N PHE A 38 11.93 -14.06 8.03
CA PHE A 38 12.44 -12.88 8.73
C PHE A 38 13.46 -13.22 9.79
N THR A 39 14.31 -12.25 10.09
CA THR A 39 15.29 -12.29 11.19
C THR A 39 14.89 -11.30 12.27
N LEU A 40 14.81 -11.75 13.52
CA LEU A 40 14.72 -10.88 14.69
C LEU A 40 16.12 -10.66 15.24
N LYS A 41 16.49 -9.39 15.45
CA LYS A 41 17.78 -8.97 16.02
C LYS A 41 17.56 -8.27 17.36
N ASN A 42 18.12 -8.82 18.41
CA ASN A 42 18.14 -8.22 19.74
C ASN A 42 19.27 -7.19 19.83
N ASN A 43 18.94 -5.93 20.09
CA ASN A 43 19.92 -4.84 20.23
C ASN A 43 20.23 -4.51 21.70
N MET A 44 19.67 -5.28 22.65
CA MET A 44 19.87 -5.06 24.08
C MET A 44 21.01 -5.92 24.64
N ASP A 45 21.56 -5.48 25.79
CA ASP A 45 22.54 -6.21 26.58
C ASP A 45 21.95 -7.38 27.38
N LYS A 46 20.67 -7.69 27.19
CA LYS A 46 19.97 -8.77 27.87
C LYS A 46 19.22 -9.66 26.87
N VAL A 47 19.06 -10.91 27.29
CA VAL A 47 18.30 -11.90 26.50
C VAL A 47 16.83 -11.51 26.42
N ILE A 48 16.23 -11.66 25.24
CA ILE A 48 14.79 -11.56 25.03
C ILE A 48 14.21 -12.97 25.02
N LYS A 49 13.34 -13.28 25.99
CA LYS A 49 12.57 -14.53 26.06
C LYS A 49 11.09 -14.21 25.94
N GLY A 50 10.35 -14.98 25.16
CA GLY A 50 8.92 -14.70 24.98
C GLY A 50 8.22 -15.57 23.97
N ASP A 51 7.02 -15.16 23.59
CA ASP A 51 6.17 -15.85 22.62
C ASP A 51 6.10 -15.07 21.32
N LEU A 52 6.17 -15.78 20.21
CA LEU A 52 6.05 -15.24 18.87
C LEU A 52 4.64 -15.44 18.31
N TYR A 53 4.06 -14.37 17.81
CA TYR A 53 2.74 -14.37 17.16
C TYR A 53 2.84 -13.84 15.74
N ILE A 54 2.14 -14.48 14.81
CA ILE A 54 1.97 -14.01 13.42
C ILE A 54 0.47 -13.92 13.13
N ASN A 55 0.04 -12.77 12.63
CA ASN A 55 -1.37 -12.49 12.30
C ASN A 55 -2.35 -12.84 13.45
N GLY A 56 -1.90 -12.61 14.69
CA GLY A 56 -2.67 -12.89 15.90
C GLY A 56 -2.61 -14.33 16.41
N LYS A 57 -2.03 -15.25 15.65
CA LYS A 57 -1.84 -16.65 16.07
C LYS A 57 -0.49 -16.82 16.75
N LYS A 58 -0.44 -17.49 17.87
CA LYS A 58 0.80 -17.91 18.53
C LYS A 58 1.45 -19.01 17.71
N VAL A 59 2.67 -18.81 17.24
CA VAL A 59 3.38 -19.71 16.33
C VAL A 59 4.62 -20.34 16.95
N ASN A 60 5.19 -19.70 17.96
CA ASN A 60 6.32 -20.25 18.70
C ASN A 60 6.22 -19.81 20.17
N GLU A 61 6.54 -20.73 21.07
CA GLU A 61 6.59 -20.50 22.51
C GLU A 61 8.06 -20.46 22.97
N ASN A 62 8.33 -19.63 23.99
CA ASN A 62 9.64 -19.56 24.61
C ASN A 62 10.79 -19.29 23.63
N ILE A 63 10.59 -18.36 22.67
CA ILE A 63 11.71 -17.91 21.86
C ILE A 63 12.78 -17.32 22.78
N ASN A 64 14.04 -17.56 22.43
CA ASN A 64 15.20 -17.07 23.17
C ASN A 64 16.13 -16.39 22.17
N ILE A 65 16.34 -15.06 22.31
CA ILE A 65 17.24 -14.29 21.46
C ILE A 65 18.30 -13.70 22.38
N GLU A 66 19.53 -14.21 22.28
CA GLU A 66 20.66 -13.78 23.11
C GLU A 66 20.92 -12.27 22.99
N ALA A 67 21.59 -11.70 23.98
CA ALA A 67 22.05 -10.31 23.95
C ALA A 67 22.84 -10.07 22.64
N HIS A 68 22.49 -9.02 21.89
CA HIS A 68 23.06 -8.71 20.58
C HIS A 68 22.98 -9.86 19.54
N GLY A 69 22.19 -10.90 19.83
CA GLY A 69 21.98 -12.06 18.98
C GLY A 69 20.90 -11.85 17.93
N LYS A 70 20.79 -12.84 17.05
CA LYS A 70 19.76 -12.88 16.01
C LYS A 70 19.23 -14.29 15.81
N ASN A 71 17.92 -14.40 15.50
CA ASN A 71 17.26 -15.66 15.16
C ASN A 71 16.49 -15.50 13.85
N ASN A 72 16.57 -16.53 13.01
CA ASN A 72 15.85 -16.61 11.74
C ASN A 72 14.59 -17.45 11.92
N TYR A 73 13.53 -17.03 11.25
CA TYR A 73 12.24 -17.70 11.26
C TYR A 73 11.69 -17.82 9.85
N GLU A 74 11.05 -18.95 9.57
CA GLU A 74 10.36 -19.20 8.32
C GLU A 74 8.98 -19.78 8.59
N PHE A 75 7.96 -19.23 7.92
CA PHE A 75 6.57 -19.65 8.07
C PHE A 75 5.87 -19.69 6.73
N ASP A 76 5.20 -20.81 6.49
CA ASP A 76 4.38 -21.03 5.33
C ASP A 76 2.91 -20.67 5.58
N ILE A 77 2.11 -20.83 4.54
CA ILE A 77 0.66 -20.81 4.59
C ILE A 77 0.17 -22.00 5.47
N PRO A 78 -0.87 -21.84 6.33
CA PRO A 78 -1.79 -20.70 6.41
C PRO A 78 -1.42 -19.63 7.45
N ILE A 79 -0.23 -19.65 8.01
CA ILE A 79 0.21 -18.71 9.05
C ILE A 79 0.49 -17.35 8.43
N ALA A 80 1.21 -17.36 7.31
CA ALA A 80 1.52 -16.18 6.52
C ALA A 80 0.54 -16.01 5.36
N SER A 81 0.38 -14.78 4.87
CA SER A 81 -0.49 -14.44 3.73
C SER A 81 0.15 -13.37 2.86
N SER A 82 -0.24 -13.31 1.58
CA SER A 82 0.23 -12.28 0.65
C SER A 82 0.00 -10.87 1.21
N GLY A 83 0.99 -9.99 1.05
CA GLY A 83 0.99 -8.62 1.56
C GLY A 83 1.52 -8.52 2.99
N THR A 84 0.86 -7.73 3.80
CA THR A 84 1.30 -7.38 5.16
C THR A 84 1.00 -8.49 6.17
N ASN A 85 2.02 -8.93 6.88
CA ASN A 85 1.91 -9.84 8.02
C ASN A 85 2.27 -9.10 9.31
N ARG A 86 1.45 -9.21 10.34
CA ARG A 86 1.69 -8.63 11.66
C ARG A 86 2.48 -9.62 12.50
N ILE A 87 3.65 -9.23 12.95
CA ILE A 87 4.52 -10.02 13.82
C ILE A 87 4.54 -9.37 15.20
N LYS A 88 4.34 -10.16 16.26
CA LYS A 88 4.45 -9.70 17.63
C LYS A 88 5.31 -10.64 18.43
N VAL A 89 6.20 -10.06 19.25
CA VAL A 89 6.95 -10.76 20.30
C VAL A 89 6.46 -10.25 21.64
N LYS A 90 5.96 -11.14 22.49
CA LYS A 90 5.58 -10.83 23.88
C LYS A 90 6.64 -11.37 24.80
N SER A 91 7.32 -10.47 25.52
CA SER A 91 8.40 -10.79 26.47
C SER A 91 8.08 -10.18 27.83
N GLY A 92 7.57 -10.99 28.77
CA GLY A 92 7.10 -10.50 30.06
C GLY A 92 5.99 -9.45 29.91
N LYS A 93 6.28 -8.20 30.33
CA LYS A 93 5.35 -7.06 30.18
C LYS A 93 5.49 -6.34 28.84
N ASP A 94 6.57 -6.59 28.10
CA ASP A 94 6.89 -5.89 26.86
C ASP A 94 6.23 -6.57 25.66
N THR A 95 5.82 -5.77 24.70
CA THR A 95 5.29 -6.25 23.41
C THR A 95 5.97 -5.49 22.29
N TYR A 96 6.68 -6.22 21.44
CA TYR A 96 7.29 -5.70 20.23
C TYR A 96 6.40 -6.04 19.05
N SER A 97 6.06 -5.06 18.21
CA SER A 97 5.14 -5.24 17.08
C SER A 97 5.80 -4.76 15.79
N PHE A 98 5.73 -5.60 14.74
CA PHE A 98 6.35 -5.35 13.45
C PHE A 98 5.35 -5.64 12.33
N ARG A 99 5.63 -5.06 11.15
CA ARG A 99 5.01 -5.43 9.88
C ARG A 99 6.07 -6.07 9.00
N ALA A 100 5.75 -7.23 8.45
CA ALA A 100 6.52 -7.87 7.40
C ALA A 100 5.67 -7.89 6.13
N ILE A 101 6.15 -7.29 5.05
CA ILE A 101 5.43 -7.23 3.79
C ILE A 101 6.08 -8.18 2.81
N ASN A 102 5.30 -9.16 2.35
CA ASN A 102 5.72 -10.06 1.28
C ASN A 102 4.54 -10.36 0.35
N TRP A 103 4.61 -9.83 -0.87
CA TRP A 103 3.58 -9.99 -1.89
C TRP A 103 3.69 -11.29 -2.68
N ASN A 104 4.78 -12.06 -2.52
CA ASN A 104 5.03 -13.31 -3.25
C ASN A 104 4.41 -14.53 -2.57
N ILE A 105 4.01 -14.42 -1.30
CA ILE A 105 3.30 -15.49 -0.61
C ILE A 105 1.97 -15.75 -1.32
N SER A 106 1.71 -17.00 -1.69
CA SER A 106 0.43 -17.41 -2.23
C SER A 106 -0.64 -17.38 -1.15
N VAL A 107 -1.90 -17.33 -1.55
CA VAL A 107 -3.01 -17.45 -0.59
C VAL A 107 -3.45 -18.91 -0.55
N PRO A 108 -3.84 -19.44 0.62
CA PRO A 108 -4.33 -20.81 0.73
C PRO A 108 -5.54 -21.05 -0.20
N GLU A 109 -5.58 -22.18 -0.89
CA GLU A 109 -6.71 -22.59 -1.74
C GLU A 109 -8.06 -22.57 -1.01
N LYS A 110 -8.04 -22.76 0.30
CA LYS A 110 -9.22 -22.76 1.17
C LYS A 110 -9.58 -21.40 1.77
N SER A 111 -8.95 -20.31 1.32
CA SER A 111 -9.33 -18.97 1.79
C SER A 111 -10.75 -18.62 1.36
N VAL A 112 -11.55 -18.20 2.31
CA VAL A 112 -12.92 -17.74 2.03
C VAL A 112 -12.88 -16.24 1.76
N TYR A 113 -13.11 -15.87 0.50
CA TYR A 113 -13.17 -14.48 0.07
C TYR A 113 -14.61 -13.98 0.03
N LYS A 114 -14.81 -12.77 0.52
CA LYS A 114 -16.05 -12.01 0.34
C LYS A 114 -15.71 -10.72 -0.42
N THR A 115 -16.07 -10.66 -1.69
CA THR A 115 -16.01 -9.40 -2.44
C THR A 115 -17.10 -8.46 -1.95
N VAL A 116 -16.76 -7.19 -1.77
CA VAL A 116 -17.72 -6.14 -1.38
C VAL A 116 -18.43 -5.63 -2.63
N ASP A 117 -19.76 -5.55 -2.59
CA ASP A 117 -20.52 -4.97 -3.69
C ASP A 117 -20.38 -3.44 -3.66
N MET A 118 -19.74 -2.91 -4.68
CA MET A 118 -19.48 -1.48 -4.85
C MET A 118 -20.29 -0.82 -5.95
N LYS A 119 -21.21 -1.52 -6.60
CA LYS A 119 -21.96 -1.00 -7.78
C LYS A 119 -22.64 0.35 -7.53
N LYS A 120 -23.21 0.54 -6.32
CA LYS A 120 -23.87 1.79 -5.95
C LYS A 120 -22.90 2.87 -5.47
N ILE A 121 -21.64 2.52 -5.22
CA ILE A 121 -20.60 3.42 -4.73
C ILE A 121 -19.76 3.98 -5.88
N PHE A 122 -19.59 3.19 -6.94
CA PHE A 122 -18.87 3.64 -8.12
C PHE A 122 -19.49 4.91 -8.70
N ASN A 123 -18.67 5.95 -8.82
CA ASN A 123 -19.10 7.26 -9.29
C ASN A 123 -18.58 7.63 -10.68
N ASP A 124 -17.62 6.85 -11.23
CA ASP A 124 -17.13 7.05 -12.58
C ASP A 124 -16.48 5.77 -13.17
N LYS A 125 -15.95 5.89 -14.38
CA LYS A 125 -15.10 4.91 -15.04
C LYS A 125 -13.64 5.26 -14.81
N VAL A 126 -12.79 4.29 -14.56
CA VAL A 126 -11.35 4.55 -14.34
C VAL A 126 -10.72 5.23 -15.56
N SER A 127 -11.21 4.95 -16.77
CA SER A 127 -10.76 5.59 -17.99
C SER A 127 -11.03 7.11 -18.07
N ASN A 128 -11.87 7.64 -17.18
CA ASN A 128 -12.23 9.06 -17.18
C ASN A 128 -11.35 9.91 -16.25
N ILE A 129 -10.39 9.32 -15.55
CA ILE A 129 -9.57 10.04 -14.53
C ILE A 129 -8.89 11.29 -15.11
N PHE A 130 -8.47 11.26 -16.37
CA PHE A 130 -7.83 12.38 -17.06
C PHE A 130 -8.71 12.98 -18.18
N ALA A 131 -9.99 12.65 -18.19
CA ALA A 131 -10.88 13.16 -19.23
C ALA A 131 -11.04 14.69 -19.12
N TYR A 132 -10.98 15.35 -20.27
CA TYR A 132 -11.17 16.80 -20.35
C TYR A 132 -12.52 17.22 -19.77
N GLY A 133 -12.52 18.30 -18.99
CA GLY A 133 -13.72 18.82 -18.33
C GLY A 133 -14.10 18.12 -17.03
N LYS A 134 -13.39 17.06 -16.63
CA LYS A 134 -13.58 16.42 -15.32
C LYS A 134 -12.97 17.19 -14.17
N TYR A 135 -11.96 17.99 -14.45
CA TYR A 135 -11.23 18.79 -13.46
C TYR A 135 -11.53 20.26 -13.60
N MET A 136 -11.50 21.00 -12.50
CA MET A 136 -11.66 22.44 -12.50
C MET A 136 -10.43 23.14 -13.11
N PHE A 137 -10.69 24.34 -13.69
CA PHE A 137 -9.61 25.23 -14.10
C PHE A 137 -8.71 25.58 -12.88
N PRO A 138 -7.38 25.56 -12.98
CA PRO A 138 -6.57 25.55 -14.21
C PRO A 138 -6.09 24.17 -14.69
N ARG A 139 -6.70 23.07 -14.30
CA ARG A 139 -6.28 21.76 -14.78
C ARG A 139 -6.49 21.62 -16.29
N TRP A 140 -5.43 21.32 -16.97
CA TRP A 140 -5.39 21.22 -18.40
C TRP A 140 -5.80 19.83 -18.88
N LYS A 141 -6.04 19.72 -20.18
CA LYS A 141 -6.24 18.48 -20.93
C LYS A 141 -5.12 17.46 -20.64
N TYR A 142 -3.92 17.94 -20.41
CA TYR A 142 -2.79 17.09 -20.02
C TYR A 142 -2.70 17.04 -18.50
N THR A 143 -2.51 15.86 -17.98
CA THR A 143 -2.34 15.71 -16.53
C THR A 143 -1.01 16.31 -16.07
N THR A 144 -1.05 17.06 -14.99
CA THR A 144 0.14 17.44 -14.23
C THR A 144 0.40 16.50 -13.06
N LEU A 145 -0.50 15.53 -12.83
CA LEU A 145 -0.40 14.54 -11.75
C LEU A 145 0.56 13.41 -12.14
N GLN A 146 1.77 13.77 -12.48
CA GLN A 146 2.81 12.82 -12.87
C GLN A 146 3.94 12.84 -11.86
N VAL A 147 4.51 11.68 -11.61
CA VAL A 147 5.75 11.58 -10.84
C VAL A 147 6.91 11.80 -11.81
N PRO A 148 7.69 12.90 -11.69
CA PRO A 148 8.85 13.11 -12.53
C PRO A 148 9.93 12.11 -12.16
N THR A 149 10.76 11.77 -13.13
CA THR A 149 12.04 11.13 -12.85
C THR A 149 12.97 12.17 -12.24
N GLN A 150 13.19 12.05 -10.94
CA GLN A 150 14.08 12.94 -10.22
C GLN A 150 15.51 12.81 -10.69
N GLY A 151 16.25 13.93 -10.65
CA GLY A 151 17.65 13.99 -11.08
C GLY A 151 17.84 14.15 -12.59
N MET A 152 16.77 14.18 -13.39
CA MET A 152 16.86 14.21 -14.85
C MET A 152 16.35 15.51 -15.50
N GLY A 153 16.14 16.55 -14.72
CA GLY A 153 15.80 17.89 -15.23
C GLY A 153 14.40 18.05 -15.83
N GLN A 154 13.54 17.07 -15.71
CA GLN A 154 12.20 17.07 -16.32
C GLN A 154 11.08 17.29 -15.30
N TRP A 155 11.33 18.11 -14.33
CA TRP A 155 10.52 18.27 -13.13
C TRP A 155 9.10 18.78 -13.35
N CYS A 156 8.72 19.39 -14.35
CA CYS A 156 7.45 20.09 -14.42
C CYS A 156 6.81 20.03 -15.81
N HIS A 157 7.27 19.16 -16.69
CA HIS A 157 6.70 19.09 -18.03
C HIS A 157 5.69 17.96 -18.13
N PRO A 158 4.39 18.25 -18.34
CA PRO A 158 3.44 17.26 -18.74
C PRO A 158 3.85 16.72 -20.10
N GLN A 159 4.44 15.54 -20.12
CA GLN A 159 5.09 15.02 -21.35
C GLN A 159 4.18 14.18 -22.22
N SER A 160 3.04 13.76 -21.70
CA SER A 160 2.13 12.91 -22.46
C SER A 160 0.68 13.12 -22.07
N ILE A 161 -0.21 12.90 -23.02
CA ILE A 161 -1.62 12.70 -22.75
C ILE A 161 -1.74 11.28 -22.22
N SER A 162 -2.13 11.15 -20.95
CA SER A 162 -2.40 9.85 -20.37
C SER A 162 -3.77 9.37 -20.81
N VAL A 163 -3.79 8.32 -21.63
CA VAL A 163 -5.02 7.65 -22.05
C VAL A 163 -5.16 6.37 -21.23
N ILE A 164 -6.14 6.35 -20.35
CA ILE A 164 -6.43 5.18 -19.52
C ILE A 164 -7.44 4.28 -20.26
N ASP A 165 -7.10 3.01 -20.39
CA ASP A 165 -7.85 2.00 -21.12
C ASP A 165 -8.07 0.77 -20.23
N ASP A 166 -9.31 0.53 -19.85
CA ASP A 166 -9.66 -0.55 -18.91
C ASP A 166 -10.26 -1.80 -19.60
N ARG A 167 -10.11 -1.92 -20.92
CA ARG A 167 -10.68 -3.04 -21.71
C ARG A 167 -10.22 -4.41 -21.21
N GLY A 168 -8.95 -4.55 -20.85
CA GLY A 168 -8.39 -5.85 -20.46
C GLY A 168 -8.94 -6.36 -19.15
N ILE A 169 -8.99 -5.51 -18.12
CA ILE A 169 -9.56 -5.91 -16.83
C ILE A 169 -11.06 -6.21 -16.97
N ARG A 170 -11.81 -5.41 -17.74
CA ARG A 170 -13.24 -5.67 -18.02
C ARG A 170 -13.46 -6.97 -18.77
N ASN A 171 -12.70 -7.24 -19.82
CA ASN A 171 -12.79 -8.48 -20.58
C ASN A 171 -12.52 -9.72 -19.73
N LYS A 172 -11.52 -9.66 -18.83
CA LYS A 172 -11.27 -10.75 -17.90
C LYS A 172 -12.39 -10.90 -16.86
N ALA A 173 -12.92 -9.78 -16.37
CA ALA A 173 -14.04 -9.78 -15.43
C ALA A 173 -15.34 -10.33 -16.05
N SER A 174 -15.71 -9.93 -17.28
CA SER A 174 -16.93 -10.39 -17.96
C SER A 174 -16.93 -11.90 -18.17
N ARG A 175 -15.77 -12.50 -18.44
CA ARG A 175 -15.61 -13.96 -18.60
C ARG A 175 -15.65 -14.73 -17.27
N ASN A 176 -15.64 -14.02 -16.13
CA ASN A 176 -15.57 -14.61 -14.81
C ASN A 176 -16.59 -13.98 -13.85
N ASN A 177 -17.85 -13.90 -14.27
CA ASN A 177 -18.96 -13.40 -13.44
C ASN A 177 -18.71 -12.04 -12.80
N ASN A 178 -18.17 -11.08 -13.56
CA ASN A 178 -17.79 -9.75 -13.10
C ASN A 178 -16.75 -9.77 -11.98
N ARG A 179 -15.81 -10.71 -12.05
CA ARG A 179 -14.69 -10.81 -11.09
C ARG A 179 -13.35 -10.82 -11.84
N PHE A 180 -12.46 -9.96 -11.42
CA PHE A 180 -11.05 -10.05 -11.77
C PHE A 180 -10.31 -10.81 -10.68
N ILE A 181 -9.51 -11.82 -11.05
CA ILE A 181 -8.76 -12.65 -10.10
C ILE A 181 -7.27 -12.38 -10.25
N MET A 182 -6.64 -11.99 -9.15
CA MET A 182 -5.19 -11.83 -9.07
C MET A 182 -4.49 -13.21 -9.11
N PRO A 183 -3.21 -13.27 -9.51
CA PRO A 183 -2.44 -14.54 -9.52
C PRO A 183 -2.43 -15.26 -8.18
N GLN A 184 -2.54 -14.52 -7.07
CA GLN A 184 -2.64 -15.08 -5.72
C GLN A 184 -4.02 -15.69 -5.41
N GLY A 185 -4.95 -15.71 -6.35
CA GLY A 185 -6.30 -16.18 -6.16
C GLY A 185 -7.26 -15.19 -5.52
N ILE A 186 -6.85 -13.94 -5.31
CA ILE A 186 -7.68 -12.89 -4.68
C ILE A 186 -8.65 -12.31 -5.71
N PRO A 187 -9.99 -12.47 -5.53
CA PRO A 187 -10.97 -11.93 -6.46
C PRO A 187 -11.30 -10.47 -6.15
N PHE A 188 -11.54 -9.67 -7.18
CA PHE A 188 -12.15 -8.34 -7.06
C PHE A 188 -13.42 -8.27 -7.91
N SER A 189 -14.51 -7.80 -7.33
CA SER A 189 -15.75 -7.55 -8.09
C SER A 189 -15.61 -6.26 -8.88
N THR A 190 -15.71 -6.35 -10.22
CA THR A 190 -15.65 -5.20 -11.12
C THR A 190 -16.56 -5.47 -12.33
N PRO A 191 -17.38 -4.49 -12.79
CA PRO A 191 -18.21 -4.66 -13.96
C PRO A 191 -17.40 -4.96 -15.21
N GLY A 192 -17.79 -5.98 -15.96
CA GLY A 192 -17.20 -6.32 -17.25
C GLY A 192 -17.70 -5.43 -18.39
N GLU A 193 -18.94 -4.96 -18.30
CA GLU A 193 -19.56 -4.14 -19.33
C GLU A 193 -19.04 -2.71 -19.29
N LYS A 194 -18.75 -2.14 -20.46
CA LYS A 194 -18.12 -0.82 -20.61
C LYS A 194 -19.01 0.34 -20.13
N GLU A 195 -20.33 0.15 -20.15
CA GLU A 195 -21.32 1.17 -19.79
C GLU A 195 -21.30 1.51 -18.30
N TYR A 196 -20.97 0.54 -17.47
CA TYR A 196 -21.01 0.72 -16.01
C TYR A 196 -19.77 1.41 -15.45
N ASN A 197 -19.99 2.21 -14.43
CA ASN A 197 -18.92 2.74 -13.59
C ASN A 197 -18.20 1.59 -12.89
N ASN A 198 -16.87 1.70 -12.71
CA ASN A 198 -16.04 0.66 -12.12
C ASN A 198 -15.02 1.18 -11.11
N ILE A 199 -15.17 2.43 -10.70
CA ILE A 199 -14.30 3.05 -9.72
C ILE A 199 -15.08 4.07 -8.89
N ALA A 200 -14.70 4.19 -7.63
CA ALA A 200 -15.18 5.23 -6.73
C ALA A 200 -14.03 6.19 -6.43
N PHE A 201 -14.03 7.34 -7.09
CA PHE A 201 -13.04 8.39 -6.94
C PHE A 201 -13.32 9.29 -5.76
N THR A 202 -12.23 9.74 -5.11
CA THR A 202 -12.22 10.83 -4.12
C THR A 202 -11.13 11.84 -4.48
N THR A 203 -11.37 13.13 -4.18
CA THR A 203 -10.39 14.21 -4.38
C THR A 203 -10.82 15.44 -3.59
N LEU A 204 -9.88 16.36 -3.30
CA LEU A 204 -10.23 17.66 -2.69
C LEU A 204 -10.63 18.73 -3.72
N TRP A 205 -10.47 18.46 -5.01
CA TRP A 205 -10.47 19.52 -6.02
C TRP A 205 -11.64 19.53 -6.96
N ASP A 206 -12.28 18.42 -7.25
CA ASP A 206 -13.12 18.30 -8.43
C ASP A 206 -14.54 17.82 -8.14
N ASN A 207 -15.18 17.30 -9.17
CA ASN A 207 -16.55 16.80 -9.15
C ASN A 207 -16.74 15.48 -8.37
N TYR A 208 -15.68 14.99 -7.73
CA TYR A 208 -15.75 13.82 -6.89
C TYR A 208 -15.83 14.19 -5.42
N PRO A 209 -16.44 13.37 -4.57
CA PRO A 209 -16.48 13.62 -3.13
C PRO A 209 -15.08 13.55 -2.52
N THR A 210 -14.86 14.23 -1.39
CA THR A 210 -13.62 14.14 -0.62
C THR A 210 -13.47 12.79 0.08
N SER A 211 -14.58 12.12 0.33
CA SER A 211 -14.60 10.78 0.94
C SER A 211 -15.79 9.97 0.45
N ILE A 212 -15.63 8.65 0.49
CA ILE A 212 -16.70 7.67 0.29
C ILE A 212 -16.80 6.78 1.51
N ASN A 213 -18.00 6.27 1.78
CA ASN A 213 -18.25 5.34 2.87
C ASN A 213 -19.00 4.11 2.36
N ILE A 214 -18.53 2.93 2.73
CA ILE A 214 -19.03 1.63 2.29
C ILE A 214 -19.42 0.83 3.53
N PRO A 215 -20.69 0.49 3.71
CA PRO A 215 -21.11 -0.36 4.83
C PRO A 215 -20.46 -1.74 4.73
N LEU A 216 -19.92 -2.22 5.83
CA LEU A 216 -19.38 -3.57 5.97
C LEU A 216 -20.14 -4.34 7.07
N ASN A 217 -20.03 -5.65 7.03
CA ASN A 217 -20.58 -6.53 8.06
C ASN A 217 -19.78 -7.83 8.18
N GLY A 218 -19.95 -8.50 9.32
CA GLY A 218 -19.26 -9.74 9.65
C GLY A 218 -17.81 -9.48 10.05
N LYS A 219 -17.03 -10.55 10.11
CA LYS A 219 -15.63 -10.54 10.54
C LYS A 219 -14.71 -10.84 9.37
N ALA A 220 -13.49 -10.32 9.44
CA ALA A 220 -12.44 -10.62 8.48
C ALA A 220 -11.06 -10.50 9.14
N SER A 221 -10.11 -11.28 8.63
CA SER A 221 -8.70 -11.23 9.06
C SER A 221 -7.86 -10.24 8.25
N LYS A 222 -8.31 -9.92 7.03
CA LYS A 222 -7.61 -9.00 6.11
C LYS A 222 -8.59 -8.40 5.10
N ALA A 223 -8.30 -7.20 4.65
CA ALA A 223 -8.94 -6.59 3.48
C ALA A 223 -7.90 -6.37 2.40
N TYR A 224 -8.25 -6.67 1.14
CA TYR A 224 -7.50 -6.30 -0.05
C TYR A 224 -8.26 -5.23 -0.82
N PHE A 225 -7.50 -4.30 -1.41
CA PHE A 225 -8.01 -3.16 -2.17
C PHE A 225 -7.38 -3.13 -3.55
N LEU A 226 -8.17 -2.87 -4.58
CA LEU A 226 -7.66 -2.54 -5.91
C LEU A 226 -7.82 -1.03 -6.10
N ILE A 227 -6.71 -0.31 -6.23
CA ILE A 227 -6.65 1.15 -6.25
C ILE A 227 -6.07 1.64 -7.57
N ALA A 228 -6.68 2.68 -8.14
CA ALA A 228 -6.12 3.45 -9.23
C ALA A 228 -6.10 4.92 -8.82
N ALA A 229 -4.91 5.53 -8.81
CA ALA A 229 -4.74 6.88 -8.31
C ALA A 229 -3.81 7.68 -9.22
N SER A 230 -3.93 9.00 -9.12
CA SER A 230 -2.96 9.94 -9.68
C SER A 230 -2.63 11.00 -8.65
N THR A 231 -1.36 11.33 -8.53
CA THR A 231 -0.87 12.32 -7.58
C THR A 231 0.27 13.11 -8.18
N TYR A 232 0.42 14.36 -7.74
CA TYR A 232 1.51 15.22 -8.12
C TYR A 232 2.79 14.87 -7.34
N TYR A 233 3.95 14.99 -7.95
CA TYR A 233 5.22 14.62 -7.34
C TYR A 233 5.55 15.36 -6.04
N MET A 234 5.06 16.61 -5.90
CA MET A 234 5.20 17.39 -4.67
C MET A 234 4.48 16.76 -3.48
N GLN A 235 3.61 15.78 -3.71
CA GLN A 235 2.88 15.03 -2.70
C GLN A 235 3.64 13.76 -2.22
N SER A 236 4.93 13.64 -2.52
CA SER A 236 5.75 12.52 -2.06
C SER A 236 6.04 12.58 -0.56
N HIS A 237 6.14 11.40 0.07
CA HIS A 237 6.42 11.18 1.49
C HIS A 237 5.45 11.86 2.48
N ILE A 238 4.27 12.25 2.00
CA ILE A 238 3.16 12.71 2.82
C ILE A 238 1.95 11.79 2.66
N VAL A 239 1.01 11.87 3.60
CA VAL A 239 -0.26 11.14 3.50
C VAL A 239 -1.13 11.83 2.45
N ASN A 240 -1.38 11.14 1.33
CA ASN A 240 -2.23 11.63 0.25
C ASN A 240 -3.70 11.30 0.47
N GLY A 241 -3.95 10.22 1.18
CA GLY A 241 -5.27 9.75 1.56
C GLY A 241 -5.20 8.60 2.54
N GLU A 242 -6.35 8.16 3.02
CA GLU A 242 -6.45 7.08 3.99
C GLU A 242 -7.61 6.15 3.65
N ILE A 243 -7.38 4.85 3.80
CA ILE A 243 -8.44 3.85 3.89
C ILE A 243 -8.59 3.48 5.35
N LYS A 244 -9.82 3.63 5.88
CA LYS A 244 -10.14 3.32 7.27
C LYS A 244 -11.18 2.21 7.30
N ILE A 245 -10.96 1.18 8.09
CA ILE A 245 -11.98 0.18 8.42
C ILE A 245 -12.35 0.37 9.88
N GLU A 246 -13.63 0.68 10.12
CA GLU A 246 -14.20 0.86 11.44
C GLU A 246 -14.91 -0.40 11.87
N TYR A 247 -14.71 -0.79 13.13
CA TYR A 247 -15.43 -1.86 13.79
C TYR A 247 -16.66 -1.32 14.53
N THR A 248 -17.59 -2.20 14.89
CA THR A 248 -18.80 -1.83 15.63
C THR A 248 -18.51 -1.26 17.02
N ASP A 249 -17.36 -1.56 17.59
CA ASP A 249 -16.89 -1.00 18.87
C ASP A 249 -16.21 0.37 18.75
N GLY A 250 -16.18 0.96 17.54
CA GLY A 250 -15.60 2.27 17.26
C GLY A 250 -14.08 2.26 17.03
N GLN A 251 -13.39 1.16 17.22
CA GLN A 251 -11.97 1.05 16.87
C GLN A 251 -11.79 1.01 15.37
N LYS A 252 -10.60 1.44 14.90
CA LYS A 252 -10.29 1.57 13.48
C LYS A 252 -8.94 0.97 13.14
N GLU A 253 -8.85 0.38 11.95
CA GLU A 253 -7.59 0.10 11.26
C GLU A 253 -7.44 1.09 10.12
N VAL A 254 -6.22 1.62 9.95
CA VAL A 254 -5.95 2.68 8.97
C VAL A 254 -4.79 2.28 8.07
N LEU A 255 -5.02 2.35 6.76
CA LEU A 255 -4.00 2.29 5.74
C LEU A 255 -3.76 3.70 5.20
N LYS A 256 -2.60 4.27 5.49
CA LYS A 256 -2.17 5.55 4.92
C LYS A 256 -1.66 5.32 3.51
N LEU A 257 -2.12 6.15 2.58
CA LEU A 257 -1.72 6.12 1.18
C LEU A 257 -0.64 7.17 0.96
N ILE A 258 0.58 6.72 0.71
CA ILE A 258 1.79 7.56 0.64
C ILE A 258 2.52 7.26 -0.66
N LEU A 259 2.78 8.30 -1.46
CA LEU A 259 3.67 8.24 -2.61
C LEU A 259 5.12 8.28 -2.10
N PRO A 260 6.03 7.44 -2.55
CA PRO A 260 5.90 6.31 -3.48
C PRO A 260 5.66 4.96 -2.79
N ASP A 261 5.48 4.90 -1.47
CA ASP A 261 5.49 3.65 -0.70
C ASP A 261 4.40 2.66 -1.17
N ASN A 262 3.16 3.16 -1.27
CA ASN A 262 2.01 2.33 -1.68
C ASN A 262 1.01 3.05 -2.59
N LEU A 263 1.05 4.37 -2.70
CA LEU A 263 0.26 5.13 -3.66
C LEU A 263 1.05 5.33 -4.94
N ILE A 264 0.92 4.41 -5.90
CA ILE A 264 1.65 4.45 -7.16
C ILE A 264 0.73 5.02 -8.24
N PRO A 265 1.14 6.07 -8.99
CA PRO A 265 0.33 6.62 -10.07
C PRO A 265 -0.04 5.56 -11.11
N LEU A 266 -1.29 5.61 -11.61
CA LEU A 266 -1.78 4.59 -12.53
C LEU A 266 -1.16 4.71 -13.93
N ASP A 267 -0.75 5.89 -14.33
CA ASP A 267 -0.24 6.20 -15.68
C ASP A 267 1.28 6.15 -15.80
N GLN A 268 1.97 6.00 -14.66
CA GLN A 268 3.43 5.96 -14.65
C GLN A 268 3.94 4.91 -13.65
N ASP A 269 5.13 4.40 -13.93
CA ASP A 269 5.87 3.64 -12.95
C ASP A 269 6.80 4.58 -12.17
N ILE A 270 7.07 4.24 -10.92
CA ILE A 270 7.94 5.02 -10.06
C ILE A 270 9.38 4.58 -10.29
N PHE A 271 10.23 5.53 -10.57
CA PHE A 271 11.67 5.34 -10.55
C PHE A 271 12.18 5.53 -9.11
N VAL A 272 12.73 4.46 -8.54
CA VAL A 272 13.39 4.53 -7.23
C VAL A 272 14.80 5.03 -7.44
N ASP A 273 15.08 6.27 -7.04
CA ASP A 273 16.35 6.94 -7.28
C ASP A 273 17.26 7.03 -6.05
N GLY A 274 16.80 6.49 -4.91
CA GLY A 274 17.51 6.56 -3.64
C GLY A 274 17.44 7.92 -2.92
N TYR A 275 16.71 8.87 -3.51
CA TYR A 275 16.49 10.21 -2.95
C TYR A 275 15.03 10.42 -2.52
N ALA A 276 14.27 11.21 -3.30
CA ALA A 276 12.89 11.54 -2.96
C ALA A 276 11.91 10.39 -3.22
N PHE A 277 12.24 9.46 -4.09
CA PHE A 277 11.42 8.28 -4.38
C PHE A 277 12.01 6.99 -3.82
N ASN A 278 12.70 7.10 -2.70
CA ASN A 278 13.15 5.92 -1.97
C ASN A 278 11.96 5.30 -1.22
N THR A 279 11.68 4.04 -1.48
CA THR A 279 10.66 3.26 -0.77
C THR A 279 11.32 2.15 0.04
N LYS A 280 10.85 1.96 1.26
CA LYS A 280 11.31 0.90 2.16
C LYS A 280 10.50 -0.38 2.02
N ASP A 281 9.26 -0.24 1.57
CA ASP A 281 8.33 -1.36 1.45
C ASP A 281 8.46 -2.05 0.09
N PRO A 282 8.32 -3.38 0.03
CA PRO A 282 8.29 -4.11 -1.22
C PRO A 282 7.13 -3.68 -2.11
N ARG A 283 7.38 -3.59 -3.41
CA ARG A 283 6.35 -3.17 -4.37
C ARG A 283 5.17 -4.14 -4.39
N PRO A 284 3.93 -3.61 -4.32
CA PRO A 284 2.73 -4.41 -4.46
C PRO A 284 2.52 -4.88 -5.91
N TRP A 285 1.69 -5.89 -6.10
CA TRP A 285 1.23 -6.31 -7.42
C TRP A 285 0.32 -5.26 -8.07
N ARG A 286 0.51 -5.07 -9.36
CA ARG A 286 -0.26 -4.14 -10.18
C ARG A 286 -0.93 -4.86 -11.35
N VAL A 287 -2.09 -4.36 -11.75
CA VAL A 287 -2.88 -4.87 -12.88
C VAL A 287 -2.82 -3.87 -14.01
N ARG A 288 -2.34 -4.27 -15.18
CA ARG A 288 -2.48 -3.48 -16.42
C ARG A 288 -3.95 -3.42 -16.81
N LEU A 289 -4.52 -2.22 -16.84
CA LEU A 289 -5.93 -2.05 -17.14
C LEU A 289 -6.26 -2.47 -18.58
N LYS A 290 -5.37 -2.15 -19.54
CA LYS A 290 -5.55 -2.42 -20.97
C LYS A 290 -5.49 -3.91 -21.35
N THR A 291 -4.70 -4.71 -20.65
CA THR A 291 -4.51 -6.14 -20.96
C THR A 291 -5.04 -7.07 -19.88
N GLY A 292 -5.14 -6.58 -18.64
CA GLY A 292 -5.44 -7.37 -17.45
C GLY A 292 -4.26 -8.22 -16.99
N ASP A 293 -3.04 -7.97 -17.44
CA ASP A 293 -1.85 -8.67 -16.98
C ASP A 293 -1.40 -8.10 -15.63
N VAL A 294 -0.79 -8.94 -14.83
CA VAL A 294 -0.39 -8.60 -13.47
C VAL A 294 1.13 -8.68 -13.34
N SER A 295 1.73 -7.60 -12.85
CA SER A 295 3.16 -7.53 -12.55
C SER A 295 3.43 -6.52 -11.44
N LYS A 296 4.63 -6.58 -10.83
CA LYS A 296 5.09 -5.55 -9.89
C LYS A 296 5.62 -4.30 -10.59
N TYR A 297 6.05 -4.43 -11.84
CA TYR A 297 6.72 -3.38 -12.61
C TYR A 297 6.09 -3.20 -13.98
N HIS A 298 6.22 -2.01 -14.53
CA HIS A 298 5.90 -1.78 -15.92
C HIS A 298 6.85 -2.56 -16.82
N ALA A 299 6.30 -3.42 -17.67
CA ALA A 299 7.04 -4.23 -18.66
C ALA A 299 8.18 -5.13 -18.11
N GLY A 300 8.29 -5.31 -16.80
CA GLY A 300 9.39 -6.08 -16.20
C GLY A 300 10.79 -5.47 -16.39
N GLU A 301 10.90 -4.17 -16.67
CA GLU A 301 12.11 -3.56 -17.22
C GLU A 301 12.64 -2.34 -16.46
N LEU A 302 12.25 -2.13 -15.21
CA LEU A 302 12.77 -0.98 -14.45
C LEU A 302 14.30 -0.91 -14.39
N GLY A 303 15.00 -2.02 -14.53
CA GLY A 303 16.46 -2.06 -14.59
C GLY A 303 17.07 -1.69 -15.96
N LYS A 304 16.24 -1.62 -17.02
CA LYS A 304 16.76 -1.46 -18.38
C LYS A 304 16.53 -0.08 -19.00
N THR A 305 15.57 0.67 -18.49
CA THR A 305 15.21 1.98 -19.04
C THR A 305 15.42 3.10 -18.03
N ILE A 306 16.66 3.32 -17.67
CA ILE A 306 17.10 4.65 -17.24
C ILE A 306 17.22 5.49 -18.51
N SER A 307 16.11 5.71 -19.18
CA SER A 307 16.02 6.74 -20.20
C SER A 307 15.51 8.02 -19.55
N ASN A 308 15.91 9.15 -20.06
CA ASN A 308 15.52 10.48 -19.58
C ASN A 308 14.02 10.80 -19.67
N ASN A 309 13.16 9.82 -19.91
CA ASN A 309 11.73 10.00 -20.04
C ASN A 309 11.00 9.28 -18.92
N PRO A 310 9.96 9.91 -18.33
CA PRO A 310 9.05 9.24 -17.43
C PRO A 310 8.50 7.98 -18.11
N ILE A 311 8.49 6.86 -17.41
CA ILE A 311 7.99 5.61 -17.95
C ILE A 311 6.47 5.69 -17.92
N SER A 312 5.88 6.11 -19.03
CA SER A 312 4.43 6.11 -19.22
C SER A 312 3.92 4.68 -19.37
N ILE A 313 2.80 4.39 -18.71
CA ILE A 313 2.13 3.08 -18.79
C ILE A 313 0.96 3.19 -19.76
N ASP A 314 1.06 2.53 -20.89
CA ASP A 314 -0.02 2.47 -21.87
C ASP A 314 -1.26 1.81 -21.26
N GLY A 315 -2.36 2.57 -21.21
CA GLY A 315 -3.64 2.16 -20.64
C GLY A 315 -3.73 2.20 -19.12
N GLY A 316 -2.62 2.43 -18.43
CA GLY A 316 -2.58 2.53 -16.97
C GLY A 316 -2.54 1.21 -16.21
N MET A 317 -2.20 1.29 -14.92
CA MET A 317 -2.18 0.15 -13.99
C MET A 317 -2.87 0.49 -12.67
N ALA A 318 -3.72 -0.42 -12.19
CA ALA A 318 -4.24 -0.40 -10.83
C ALA A 318 -3.30 -1.16 -9.87
N THR A 319 -3.26 -0.78 -8.61
CA THR A 319 -2.39 -1.36 -7.57
C THR A 319 -3.19 -2.13 -6.54
N MET A 320 -2.76 -3.34 -6.18
CA MET A 320 -3.35 -4.12 -5.10
C MET A 320 -2.66 -3.78 -3.79
N LEU A 321 -3.44 -3.34 -2.79
CA LEU A 321 -2.98 -3.08 -1.43
C LEU A 321 -3.71 -3.97 -0.44
N ASP A 322 -3.24 -4.04 0.79
CA ASP A 322 -3.89 -4.79 1.86
C ASP A 322 -3.89 -4.05 3.20
N LEU A 323 -4.79 -4.46 4.08
CA LEU A 323 -4.86 -4.04 5.47
C LEU A 323 -5.19 -5.24 6.34
N PRO A 324 -4.28 -5.68 7.23
CA PRO A 324 -4.58 -6.69 8.23
C PRO A 324 -5.64 -6.18 9.21
N LEU A 325 -6.62 -7.02 9.52
CA LEU A 325 -7.74 -6.71 10.38
C LEU A 325 -7.71 -7.54 11.67
N ASN A 326 -8.54 -7.16 12.62
CA ASN A 326 -8.76 -7.96 13.82
C ASN A 326 -9.87 -8.99 13.54
N PRO A 327 -9.56 -10.30 13.45
CA PRO A 327 -10.52 -11.33 13.03
C PRO A 327 -11.63 -11.61 14.03
N VAL A 328 -11.54 -11.12 15.26
CA VAL A 328 -12.57 -11.34 16.29
C VAL A 328 -13.61 -10.22 16.36
N LYS A 329 -13.33 -9.06 15.71
CA LYS A 329 -14.20 -7.89 15.75
C LYS A 329 -15.16 -7.84 14.57
N GLU A 330 -16.38 -7.37 14.83
CA GLU A 330 -17.39 -7.11 13.79
C GLU A 330 -17.05 -5.83 13.02
N LEU A 331 -17.06 -5.93 11.70
CA LEU A 331 -16.86 -4.80 10.80
C LEU A 331 -18.13 -3.93 10.75
N LYS A 332 -17.96 -2.61 10.65
CA LYS A 332 -19.04 -1.64 10.50
C LYS A 332 -18.99 -0.96 9.13
N SER A 333 -17.85 -0.39 8.78
CA SER A 333 -17.70 0.36 7.53
C SER A 333 -16.25 0.43 7.06
N LEU A 334 -16.11 0.72 5.77
CA LEU A 334 -14.87 1.15 5.14
C LEU A 334 -15.07 2.57 4.62
N SER A 335 -14.10 3.46 4.85
CA SER A 335 -14.04 4.76 4.18
C SER A 335 -12.73 4.92 3.42
N LEU A 336 -12.81 5.58 2.26
CA LEU A 336 -11.67 6.13 1.56
C LEU A 336 -11.79 7.64 1.60
N GLU A 337 -10.73 8.33 2.00
CA GLU A 337 -10.66 9.77 2.11
C GLU A 337 -9.39 10.29 1.45
N THR A 338 -9.51 11.32 0.62
CA THR A 338 -8.36 12.06 0.08
C THR A 338 -8.03 13.21 1.01
N THR A 339 -6.76 13.36 1.39
CA THR A 339 -6.30 14.34 2.38
C THR A 339 -5.32 15.37 1.82
N ALA A 340 -4.74 15.13 0.64
CA ALA A 340 -3.81 16.05 -0.01
C ALA A 340 -4.43 16.68 -1.25
N ASN A 341 -3.95 17.88 -1.60
CA ASN A 341 -4.31 18.55 -2.84
C ASN A 341 -3.71 17.84 -4.05
N GLU A 342 -4.29 18.08 -5.24
CA GLU A 342 -3.80 17.53 -6.52
C GLU A 342 -3.65 16.00 -6.54
N VAL A 343 -4.51 15.33 -5.81
CA VAL A 343 -4.60 13.88 -5.73
C VAL A 343 -6.01 13.45 -6.09
N VAL A 344 -6.09 12.43 -6.92
CA VAL A 344 -7.33 11.68 -7.19
C VAL A 344 -7.07 10.24 -6.81
N ILE A 345 -7.85 9.70 -5.89
CA ILE A 345 -7.72 8.33 -5.43
C ILE A 345 -9.00 7.58 -5.74
N GLY A 346 -8.90 6.47 -6.44
CA GLY A 346 -10.03 5.65 -6.82
C GLY A 346 -9.94 4.24 -6.28
N LEU A 347 -11.04 3.74 -5.75
CA LEU A 347 -11.21 2.37 -5.27
C LEU A 347 -12.02 1.57 -6.30
N MET A 348 -11.37 0.60 -6.95
CA MET A 348 -11.96 -0.26 -7.99
C MET A 348 -12.54 -1.56 -7.42
N GLY A 349 -12.13 -1.99 -6.24
CA GLY A 349 -12.64 -3.20 -5.63
C GLY A 349 -12.12 -3.42 -4.23
N VAL A 350 -12.90 -4.14 -3.43
CA VAL A 350 -12.57 -4.54 -2.06
C VAL A 350 -12.88 -6.02 -1.87
N THR A 351 -11.97 -6.73 -1.24
CA THR A 351 -12.14 -8.14 -0.89
C THR A 351 -11.73 -8.40 0.54
N LEU A 352 -12.61 -9.00 1.29
CA LEU A 352 -12.40 -9.41 2.68
C LEU A 352 -12.00 -10.89 2.74
N VAL A 353 -11.02 -11.21 3.57
CA VAL A 353 -10.61 -12.59 3.90
C VAL A 353 -11.26 -12.97 5.23
N LYS A 354 -12.08 -14.01 5.22
CA LYS A 354 -12.77 -14.54 6.41
C LYS A 354 -11.91 -15.53 7.17
#